data_ac87751d99b030c728dc458ae762b5cf
#
_entry.id   ac87751d99b030c728dc458ae762b5cf
#
_cell.length_a   1.000
_cell.length_b   1.000
_cell.length_c   1.000
_cell.angle_alpha   90.00
_cell.angle_beta   90.00
_cell.angle_gamma   90.00
#
_symmetry.space_group_name_H-M   'P 1'
#
loop_
_entity.id
_entity.type
_entity.pdbx_description
1 polymer ?
#
loop_
_entity_poly.entity_id
_entity_poly.type
_entity_poly.pdbx_seq_one_letter_code
_entity_poly.pdbx_strand_id
1 'polypeptide(L)'
;MAPRLQIRSQDIPLLIRALQSLEKAPDSWFGPVDDPALIPELKNTARGLPAQLKLQTLQFSDLDLLALQQACAYQCLTASPSKREADILESYENQFFVLLSAGNPGMFQ
;
A
#
# COMPACT_ATOMS: atom_id res chain seq x y z
N MET A 1 18.52 -10.90 -9.52
CA MET A 1 17.82 -9.80 -10.22
C MET A 1 16.84 -9.14 -9.24
N ALA A 2 16.91 -7.84 -9.10
CA ALA A 2 16.03 -7.15 -8.19
C ALA A 2 14.57 -7.24 -8.68
N PRO A 3 13.60 -7.49 -7.78
CA PRO A 3 12.21 -7.50 -8.16
C PRO A 3 11.78 -6.12 -8.67
N ARG A 4 10.94 -6.11 -9.68
CA ARG A 4 10.42 -4.87 -10.26
C ARG A 4 8.95 -4.73 -9.95
N LEU A 5 8.57 -3.55 -9.50
CA LEU A 5 7.18 -3.21 -9.32
C LEU A 5 6.54 -2.97 -10.69
N GLN A 6 5.44 -3.68 -10.94
CA GLN A 6 4.66 -3.50 -12.16
C GLN A 6 3.23 -3.16 -11.79
N ILE A 7 2.84 -1.93 -12.07
CA ILE A 7 1.47 -1.47 -11.84
C ILE A 7 0.83 -1.23 -13.21
N ARG A 8 -0.28 -1.94 -13.47
CA ARG A 8 -1.03 -1.76 -14.70
C ARG A 8 -1.86 -0.49 -14.61
N SER A 9 -1.91 0.25 -15.72
CA SER A 9 -2.72 1.48 -15.79
C SER A 9 -4.18 1.22 -15.39
N GLN A 10 -4.72 0.08 -15.79
CA GLN A 10 -6.11 -0.29 -15.50
C GLN A 10 -6.37 -0.52 -14.01
N ASP A 11 -5.32 -0.80 -13.23
CA ASP A 11 -5.44 -1.08 -11.80
C ASP A 11 -5.22 0.16 -10.94
N ILE A 12 -4.73 1.25 -11.53
CA ILE A 12 -4.46 2.49 -10.79
C ILE A 12 -5.70 3.01 -10.05
N PRO A 13 -6.89 3.09 -10.67
CA PRO A 13 -8.08 3.55 -9.94
C PRO A 13 -8.41 2.70 -8.71
N LEU A 14 -8.17 1.40 -8.78
CA LEU A 14 -8.41 0.50 -7.65
C LEU A 14 -7.44 0.78 -6.52
N LEU A 15 -6.15 0.98 -6.84
CA LEU A 15 -5.13 1.31 -5.86
C LEU A 15 -5.41 2.68 -5.23
N ILE A 16 -5.83 3.66 -6.01
CA ILE A 16 -6.19 4.99 -5.50
C ILE A 16 -7.34 4.88 -4.50
N ARG A 17 -8.35 4.08 -4.83
CA ARG A 17 -9.50 3.86 -3.93
C ARG A 17 -9.03 3.23 -2.62
N ALA A 18 -8.13 2.25 -2.71
CA ALA A 18 -7.57 1.60 -1.52
C ALA A 18 -6.81 2.60 -0.65
N LEU A 19 -6.01 3.47 -1.25
CA LEU A 19 -5.26 4.50 -0.52
C LEU A 19 -6.19 5.51 0.15
N GLN A 20 -7.27 5.90 -0.53
CA GLN A 20 -8.26 6.80 0.05
C GLN A 20 -8.96 6.16 1.25
N SER A 21 -9.23 4.87 1.19
CA SER A 21 -9.80 4.14 2.32
C SER A 21 -8.83 4.08 3.49
N LEU A 22 -7.56 3.83 3.22
CA LEU A 22 -6.54 3.77 4.26
C LEU A 22 -6.39 5.11 4.98
N GLU A 23 -6.48 6.21 4.25
CA GLU A 23 -6.40 7.55 4.83
C GLU A 23 -7.47 7.76 5.89
N LYS A 24 -8.63 7.12 5.73
CA LYS A 24 -9.77 7.22 6.65
C LYS A 24 -9.84 6.08 7.66
N ALA A 25 -8.87 5.15 7.62
CA ALA A 25 -8.88 4.00 8.51
C ALA A 25 -8.74 4.43 9.97
N PRO A 26 -9.40 3.73 10.91
CA PRO A 26 -9.18 4.01 12.33
C PRO A 26 -7.76 3.60 12.75
N ASP A 27 -7.22 4.27 13.76
CA ASP A 27 -5.88 3.97 14.25
C ASP A 27 -5.75 2.53 14.71
N SER A 28 -6.84 1.93 15.20
CA SER A 28 -6.87 0.54 15.62
C SER A 28 -6.55 -0.45 14.51
N TRP A 29 -6.76 -0.07 13.25
CA TRP A 29 -6.40 -0.91 12.10
C TRP A 29 -4.91 -1.25 12.10
N PHE A 30 -4.07 -0.27 12.45
CA PHE A 30 -2.62 -0.43 12.40
C PHE A 30 -2.08 -1.28 13.56
N GLY A 31 -2.92 -1.60 14.55
CA GLY A 31 -2.52 -2.39 15.69
C GLY A 31 -1.53 -1.68 16.60
N PRO A 32 -0.90 -2.42 17.52
CA PRO A 32 0.15 -1.83 18.35
C PRO A 32 1.37 -1.49 17.48
N VAL A 33 1.81 -0.25 17.56
CA VAL A 33 3.00 0.24 16.84
C VAL A 33 3.98 0.81 17.87
N ASP A 34 5.27 0.61 17.62
CA ASP A 34 6.30 1.13 18.51
C ASP A 34 6.35 2.65 18.47
N ASP A 35 6.11 3.23 17.30
CA ASP A 35 6.09 4.68 17.12
C ASP A 35 4.71 5.14 16.65
N PRO A 36 3.89 5.76 17.54
CA PRO A 36 2.58 6.24 17.14
C PRO A 36 2.59 7.26 16.02
N ALA A 37 3.71 7.97 15.83
CA ALA A 37 3.83 8.94 14.73
C ALA A 37 3.82 8.28 13.36
N LEU A 38 4.07 6.98 13.28
CA LEU A 38 4.03 6.24 12.02
C LEU A 38 2.64 6.26 11.39
N ILE A 39 1.59 6.21 12.21
CA ILE A 39 0.22 6.19 11.70
C ILE A 39 -0.12 7.45 10.90
N PRO A 40 0.07 8.68 11.42
CA PRO A 40 -0.18 9.87 10.61
C PRO A 40 0.76 9.98 9.40
N GLU A 41 2.00 9.49 9.51
CA GLU A 41 2.92 9.47 8.38
C GLU A 41 2.41 8.59 7.26
N LEU A 42 1.91 7.40 7.59
CA LEU A 42 1.33 6.48 6.60
C LEU A 42 0.10 7.10 5.93
N LYS A 43 -0.76 7.76 6.70
CA LYS A 43 -1.95 8.41 6.16
C LYS A 43 -1.59 9.57 5.24
N ASN A 44 -0.60 10.38 5.61
CA ASN A 44 -0.12 11.46 4.74
C ASN A 44 0.49 10.92 3.45
N THR A 45 1.24 9.83 3.55
CA THR A 45 1.82 9.16 2.39
C THR A 45 0.72 8.64 1.47
N ALA A 46 -0.31 8.01 2.03
CA ALA A 46 -1.46 7.53 1.28
C ALA A 46 -2.19 8.66 0.56
N ARG A 47 -2.21 9.84 1.15
CA ARG A 47 -2.84 11.02 0.52
C ARG A 47 -2.07 11.50 -0.71
N GLY A 48 -0.74 11.43 -0.68
CA GLY A 48 0.10 11.90 -1.77
C GLY A 48 0.31 10.90 -2.90
N LEU A 49 0.18 9.60 -2.61
CA LEU A 49 0.46 8.55 -3.58
C LEU A 49 -0.43 8.55 -4.83
N PRO A 50 -1.73 8.88 -4.76
CA PRO A 50 -2.55 8.90 -5.97
C PRO A 50 -1.99 9.77 -7.09
N ALA A 51 -1.41 10.92 -6.75
CA ALA A 51 -0.78 11.80 -7.74
C ALA A 51 0.43 11.13 -8.39
N GLN A 52 1.26 10.45 -7.60
CA GLN A 52 2.42 9.72 -8.11
C GLN A 52 2.00 8.58 -9.04
N LEU A 53 0.95 7.84 -8.68
CA LEU A 53 0.45 6.75 -9.50
C LEU A 53 -0.07 7.26 -10.85
N LYS A 54 -0.77 8.40 -10.84
CA LYS A 54 -1.29 9.00 -12.08
C LYS A 54 -0.17 9.47 -12.99
N LEU A 55 0.96 9.90 -12.43
CA LEU A 55 2.13 10.30 -13.20
C LEU A 55 2.97 9.11 -13.64
N GLN A 56 2.60 7.90 -13.24
CA GLN A 56 3.31 6.67 -13.54
C GLN A 56 4.77 6.69 -13.07
N THR A 57 5.05 7.47 -12.04
CA THR A 57 6.35 7.48 -11.38
C THR A 57 6.48 6.21 -10.56
N LEU A 58 7.49 5.39 -10.85
CA LEU A 58 7.65 4.09 -10.20
C LEU A 58 8.73 4.09 -9.14
N GLN A 59 9.14 5.25 -8.65
CA GLN A 59 10.10 5.37 -7.57
C GLN A 59 9.36 5.57 -6.26
N PHE A 60 9.36 4.54 -5.44
CA PHE A 60 8.67 4.55 -4.15
C PHE A 60 9.68 4.36 -3.02
N SER A 61 9.51 5.15 -1.95
CA SER A 61 10.24 4.93 -0.71
C SER A 61 9.67 3.72 0.03
N ASP A 62 10.37 3.27 1.07
CA ASP A 62 9.86 2.18 1.91
C ASP A 62 8.51 2.56 2.54
N LEU A 63 8.36 3.81 2.93
CA LEU A 63 7.10 4.28 3.51
C LEU A 63 5.96 4.26 2.48
N ASP A 64 6.26 4.62 1.23
CA ASP A 64 5.29 4.54 0.13
C ASP A 64 4.83 3.10 -0.08
N LEU A 65 5.77 2.16 -0.12
CA LEU A 65 5.47 0.74 -0.32
C LEU A 65 4.67 0.18 0.86
N LEU A 66 4.99 0.58 2.07
CA LEU A 66 4.25 0.16 3.24
C LEU A 66 2.82 0.69 3.21
N ALA A 67 2.63 1.95 2.83
CA ALA A 67 1.29 2.54 2.69
C ALA A 67 0.47 1.81 1.62
N LEU A 68 1.09 1.48 0.48
CA LEU A 68 0.42 0.72 -0.58
C LEU A 68 0.03 -0.68 -0.11
N GLN A 69 0.93 -1.37 0.58
CA GLN A 69 0.65 -2.70 1.13
C GLN A 69 -0.52 -2.66 2.11
N GLN A 70 -0.49 -1.73 3.05
CA GLN A 70 -1.54 -1.59 4.06
C GLN A 70 -2.88 -1.20 3.42
N ALA A 71 -2.84 -0.35 2.38
CA ALA A 71 -4.04 0.06 1.66
C ALA A 71 -4.71 -1.15 0.99
N CYS A 72 -3.94 -1.99 0.32
CA CYS A 72 -4.47 -3.18 -0.32
C CYS A 72 -5.10 -4.15 0.70
N ALA A 73 -4.41 -4.38 1.82
CA ALA A 73 -4.92 -5.25 2.86
C ALA A 73 -6.21 -4.69 3.48
N TYR A 74 -6.23 -3.39 3.77
CA TYR A 74 -7.40 -2.75 4.36
C TYR A 74 -8.61 -2.82 3.44
N GLN A 75 -8.40 -2.56 2.15
CA GLN A 75 -9.48 -2.61 1.16
C GLN A 75 -10.06 -4.02 1.04
N CYS A 76 -9.20 -5.04 1.04
CA CYS A 76 -9.65 -6.43 0.98
C CYS A 76 -10.50 -6.82 2.18
N LEU A 77 -10.13 -6.33 3.37
CA LEU A 77 -10.80 -6.75 4.61
C LEU A 77 -12.05 -5.94 4.94
N THR A 78 -12.13 -4.69 4.47
CA THR A 78 -13.21 -3.80 4.91
C THR A 78 -14.22 -3.46 3.83
N ALA A 79 -13.83 -3.42 2.57
CA ALA A 79 -14.69 -2.97 1.49
C ALA A 79 -15.44 -4.11 0.79
N SER A 80 -15.21 -5.37 1.19
CA SER A 80 -15.82 -6.55 0.58
C SER A 80 -15.75 -6.50 -0.94
N PRO A 81 -14.57 -6.35 -1.53
CA PRO A 81 -14.43 -6.23 -2.98
C PRO A 81 -14.89 -7.51 -3.68
N SER A 82 -15.18 -7.40 -4.98
CA SER A 82 -15.43 -8.59 -5.79
C SER A 82 -14.22 -9.51 -5.75
N LYS A 83 -14.41 -10.79 -6.08
CA LYS A 83 -13.31 -11.75 -6.12
C LYS A 83 -12.17 -11.27 -7.02
N ARG A 84 -12.52 -10.71 -8.19
CA ARG A 84 -11.54 -10.18 -9.14
C ARG A 84 -10.73 -9.05 -8.53
N GLU A 85 -11.39 -8.10 -7.88
CA GLU A 85 -10.72 -6.98 -7.24
C GLU A 85 -9.87 -7.44 -6.07
N ALA A 86 -10.37 -8.39 -5.27
CA ALA A 86 -9.62 -8.95 -4.16
C ALA A 86 -8.34 -9.64 -4.64
N ASP A 87 -8.42 -10.41 -5.73
CA ASP A 87 -7.26 -11.09 -6.30
C ASP A 87 -6.21 -10.09 -6.77
N ILE A 88 -6.65 -9.00 -7.41
CA ILE A 88 -5.76 -7.94 -7.88
C ILE A 88 -5.06 -7.27 -6.68
N LEU A 89 -5.83 -6.88 -5.66
CA LEU A 89 -5.28 -6.23 -4.48
C LEU A 89 -4.30 -7.13 -3.74
N GLU A 90 -4.63 -8.41 -3.61
CA GLU A 90 -3.75 -9.38 -2.96
C GLU A 90 -2.45 -9.56 -3.73
N SER A 91 -2.51 -9.58 -5.04
CA SER A 91 -1.32 -9.67 -5.89
C SER A 91 -0.40 -8.47 -5.67
N TYR A 92 -0.95 -7.26 -5.63
CA TYR A 92 -0.16 -6.06 -5.37
C TYR A 92 0.39 -6.03 -3.94
N GLU A 93 -0.41 -6.43 -2.97
CA GLU A 93 0.05 -6.53 -1.58
C GLU A 93 1.31 -7.39 -1.48
N ASN A 94 1.29 -8.55 -2.16
CA ASN A 94 2.45 -9.45 -2.16
C ASN A 94 3.65 -8.82 -2.85
N GLN A 95 3.46 -8.11 -3.97
CA GLN A 95 4.55 -7.40 -4.65
C GLN A 95 5.18 -6.34 -3.75
N PHE A 96 4.36 -5.54 -3.08
CA PHE A 96 4.85 -4.50 -2.18
C PHE A 96 5.59 -5.10 -1.00
N PHE A 97 5.08 -6.19 -0.44
CA PHE A 97 5.75 -6.90 0.66
C PHE A 97 7.14 -7.42 0.24
N VAL A 98 7.22 -8.04 -0.93
CA VAL A 98 8.49 -8.56 -1.45
C VAL A 98 9.50 -7.43 -1.65
N LEU A 99 9.05 -6.30 -2.21
CA LEU A 99 9.93 -5.15 -2.44
C LEU A 99 10.42 -4.55 -1.12
N LEU A 100 9.55 -4.45 -0.12
CA LEU A 100 9.94 -3.98 1.21
C LEU A 100 10.97 -4.90 1.84
N SER A 101 10.76 -6.21 1.77
CA SER A 101 11.66 -7.18 2.34
C SER A 101 13.02 -7.18 1.64
N ALA A 102 13.02 -7.03 0.31
CA ALA A 102 14.26 -7.01 -0.47
C ALA A 102 15.04 -5.71 -0.28
N GLY A 103 14.32 -4.58 -0.16
CA GLY A 103 14.94 -3.27 -0.03
C GLY A 103 15.43 -2.95 1.36
N ASN A 104 14.79 -3.52 2.39
CA ASN A 104 15.13 -3.23 3.78
C ASN A 104 14.83 -4.44 4.68
N PRO A 105 15.65 -5.50 4.58
CA PRO A 105 15.40 -6.73 5.34
C PRO A 105 15.39 -6.52 6.86
N GLY A 106 16.08 -5.51 7.37
CA GLY A 106 16.07 -5.22 8.80
C GLY A 106 14.73 -4.74 9.33
N MET A 107 13.86 -4.28 8.45
CA MET A 107 12.54 -3.76 8.82
C MET A 107 11.63 -4.85 9.40
N PHE A 108 11.87 -6.11 9.02
CA PHE A 108 11.00 -7.24 9.39
C PHE A 108 11.69 -8.23 10.33
N GLN A 109 12.79 -7.83 10.89
CA GLN A 109 13.49 -8.67 11.87
C GLN A 109 13.07 -8.36 13.29
#